data_5d666d1de4e410436095e606bcad252d
#
_entry.id   5d666d1de4e410436095e606bcad252d
#
_cell.length_a   1.000
_cell.length_b   1.000
_cell.length_c   1.000
_cell.angle_alpha   90.00
_cell.angle_beta   90.00
_cell.angle_gamma   90.00
#
_symmetry.space_group_name_H-M   'P 1'
#
loop_
_entity.id
_entity.type
_entity.pdbx_description
1 polymer ?
#
loop_
_entity_poly.entity_id
_entity_poly.type
_entity_poly.pdbx_seq_one_letter_code
_entity_poly.pdbx_strand_id
1 'polypeptide(L)'
;REGYVFDRWEVSYGDVAVANKNAEETTFVMPDSMVVLTARYKALQSITLENGKAYAGGEEITTAKKGTEVTIKADDLGGKVFDRWEIVSGNVTLEDANKAETTFTMPAESISLKAVYNTIHSINTNEFCTADPASAIKGTEITVTADERPGYVFDRWAVSDGVELYDEDGLTAKFTMPDHDVTIEAKYKQYHSIEVSKGVATDAEGNPISSALEGTEIWVEIDREQRNPDEFEFKHWESGPEDLEIANRKAERTSFTMPDDNVTVEAKFLHLREITVHDGTTYVEGEEGGIAKAGQTVTVKADEIPGLKFDHWTVDSENVTLTTVDEATGEATFEMVNEPVELTAHYKAMVTVFSDPAKFSEDTGEESVIEWADVGEMANITAEIDEAIFPGMVFDYWEIVTPADLKTENIESQTIEFKVPKSEVKLVAHWKSDALNPSTDPDAPLDPDFDVDPVDDGSGAAGAIVAGAALGGAAVWGGYEITTRVILNDL
;
A
#
# COMPACT_ATOMS: atom_id res chain seq x y z
N ARG A 1 75.35 -26.01 -64.66
CA ARG A 1 76.13 -24.88 -64.13
C ARG A 1 75.37 -24.23 -63.07
N GLU A 2 75.84 -24.17 -61.87
CA GLU A 2 75.13 -23.63 -60.73
C GLU A 2 74.75 -22.13 -61.02
N GLY A 3 73.49 -21.76 -60.71
CA GLY A 3 72.89 -20.48 -60.97
C GLY A 3 72.55 -20.19 -62.41
N TYR A 4 72.64 -21.17 -63.31
CA TYR A 4 72.28 -21.08 -64.69
C TYR A 4 71.48 -22.26 -65.18
N VAL A 5 70.53 -21.98 -66.04
CA VAL A 5 69.76 -23.04 -66.73
C VAL A 5 70.16 -23.00 -68.21
N PHE A 6 70.28 -24.19 -68.82
CA PHE A 6 70.55 -24.27 -70.24
C PHE A 6 69.46 -23.55 -71.04
N ASP A 7 69.93 -22.72 -72.00
CA ASP A 7 69.02 -21.96 -72.89
C ASP A 7 68.93 -22.59 -74.27
N ARG A 8 70.13 -22.75 -74.92
CA ARG A 8 70.13 -23.32 -76.25
C ARG A 8 71.55 -23.66 -76.66
N TRP A 9 71.63 -24.50 -77.69
CA TRP A 9 72.82 -24.71 -78.48
C TRP A 9 72.88 -23.68 -79.56
N GLU A 10 74.07 -23.05 -79.74
CA GLU A 10 74.38 -22.08 -80.79
C GLU A 10 75.48 -22.66 -81.64
N VAL A 11 75.26 -22.73 -82.96
CA VAL A 11 76.30 -23.09 -83.91
C VAL A 11 77.17 -21.83 -84.15
N SER A 12 78.37 -21.88 -83.56
CA SER A 12 79.32 -20.72 -83.64
C SER A 12 80.26 -20.82 -84.84
N TYR A 13 80.42 -22.04 -85.43
CA TYR A 13 81.15 -22.26 -86.64
C TYR A 13 80.70 -23.57 -87.35
N GLY A 14 80.67 -23.55 -88.71
CA GLY A 14 80.18 -24.66 -89.53
C GLY A 14 78.70 -24.52 -89.84
N ASP A 15 78.27 -25.14 -90.96
CA ASP A 15 76.87 -25.15 -91.39
C ASP A 15 76.27 -26.55 -90.99
N VAL A 16 75.61 -26.54 -89.84
CA VAL A 16 74.98 -27.77 -89.35
C VAL A 16 73.62 -27.50 -88.71
N ALA A 17 72.65 -28.33 -89.04
CA ALA A 17 71.37 -28.35 -88.40
C ALA A 17 71.36 -29.18 -87.13
N VAL A 18 71.10 -28.56 -85.95
CA VAL A 18 70.91 -29.25 -84.67
C VAL A 18 69.46 -29.68 -84.53
N ALA A 19 69.18 -30.91 -84.16
CA ALA A 19 67.87 -31.52 -84.19
C ALA A 19 66.88 -30.76 -83.20
N ASN A 20 67.32 -30.39 -82.03
CA ASN A 20 66.59 -29.54 -81.09
C ASN A 20 67.57 -28.60 -80.39
N LYS A 21 67.60 -27.32 -80.77
CA LYS A 21 68.52 -26.31 -80.18
C LYS A 21 68.19 -26.03 -78.69
N ASN A 22 66.96 -26.27 -78.26
CA ASN A 22 66.54 -25.91 -76.91
C ASN A 22 66.60 -27.08 -75.91
N ALA A 23 66.89 -28.29 -76.35
CA ALA A 23 67.09 -29.44 -75.49
C ALA A 23 68.55 -29.51 -74.95
N GLU A 24 68.72 -29.84 -73.66
CA GLU A 24 70.08 -29.97 -73.07
C GLU A 24 70.88 -31.03 -73.76
N GLU A 25 70.26 -32.06 -74.25
CA GLU A 25 70.80 -33.12 -75.02
C GLU A 25 70.20 -33.11 -76.41
N THR A 26 71.06 -33.10 -77.42
CA THR A 26 70.62 -32.98 -78.85
C THR A 26 71.56 -33.66 -79.75
N THR A 27 71.20 -33.86 -81.01
CA THR A 27 72.02 -34.55 -82.04
C THR A 27 72.10 -33.64 -83.27
N PHE A 28 73.17 -33.92 -84.04
CA PHE A 28 73.36 -33.31 -85.36
C PHE A 28 74.19 -34.29 -86.27
N VAL A 29 74.14 -34.14 -87.56
CA VAL A 29 74.92 -34.93 -88.51
C VAL A 29 76.22 -34.21 -88.72
N MET A 30 77.38 -34.87 -88.51
CA MET A 30 78.71 -34.29 -88.69
C MET A 30 79.03 -34.12 -90.18
N PRO A 31 79.31 -32.89 -90.66
CA PRO A 31 79.73 -32.66 -92.00
C PRO A 31 81.24 -32.92 -92.15
N ASP A 32 81.75 -32.85 -93.40
CA ASP A 32 83.21 -33.02 -93.67
C ASP A 32 84.01 -31.80 -93.24
N SER A 33 83.47 -30.85 -92.55
CA SER A 33 84.05 -29.63 -92.07
C SER A 33 83.95 -29.42 -90.57
N MET A 34 84.79 -28.62 -89.99
CA MET A 34 84.81 -28.35 -88.56
C MET A 34 83.47 -27.71 -88.13
N VAL A 35 82.95 -28.10 -87.01
CA VAL A 35 81.73 -27.54 -86.32
C VAL A 35 82.11 -27.17 -84.91
N VAL A 36 81.68 -25.94 -84.52
CA VAL A 36 81.79 -25.49 -83.13
C VAL A 36 80.37 -25.18 -82.64
N LEU A 37 79.96 -25.95 -81.58
CA LEU A 37 78.70 -25.75 -80.86
C LEU A 37 79.02 -25.08 -79.51
N THR A 38 78.25 -24.08 -79.13
CA THR A 38 78.37 -23.37 -77.88
C THR A 38 77.03 -23.51 -77.09
N ALA A 39 77.15 -24.08 -75.91
CA ALA A 39 76.00 -24.06 -74.99
C ALA A 39 75.79 -22.64 -74.43
N ARG A 40 74.61 -22.16 -74.58
CA ARG A 40 74.20 -20.88 -74.02
C ARG A 40 73.35 -21.14 -72.77
N TYR A 41 73.56 -20.33 -71.73
CA TYR A 41 72.90 -20.43 -70.48
C TYR A 41 72.26 -19.08 -70.13
N LYS A 42 71.04 -19.11 -69.43
CA LYS A 42 70.45 -17.95 -68.85
C LYS A 42 70.66 -18.03 -67.33
N ALA A 43 70.97 -16.90 -66.69
CA ALA A 43 71.13 -16.79 -65.29
C ALA A 43 69.71 -16.97 -64.63
N LEU A 44 69.67 -17.74 -63.56
CA LEU A 44 68.55 -17.78 -62.67
C LEU A 44 68.65 -16.60 -61.72
N GLN A 45 67.56 -15.93 -61.51
CA GLN A 45 67.39 -14.85 -60.53
C GLN A 45 66.67 -15.37 -59.31
N SER A 46 67.09 -14.94 -58.13
CA SER A 46 66.43 -15.38 -56.89
C SER A 46 65.14 -14.65 -56.66
N ILE A 47 64.17 -15.35 -56.07
CA ILE A 47 62.88 -14.84 -55.60
C ILE A 47 62.87 -15.06 -54.10
N THR A 48 62.91 -14.00 -53.30
CA THR A 48 62.81 -14.03 -51.87
C THR A 48 61.45 -13.49 -51.47
N LEU A 49 60.68 -14.35 -50.77
CA LEU A 49 59.36 -13.94 -50.29
C LEU A 49 59.34 -14.07 -48.74
N GLU A 50 58.84 -12.99 -48.10
CA GLU A 50 58.51 -12.97 -46.70
C GLU A 50 57.00 -13.19 -46.58
N ASN A 51 56.60 -14.25 -45.86
CA ASN A 51 55.20 -14.69 -45.65
C ASN A 51 54.48 -15.06 -46.97
N GLY A 52 55.15 -15.80 -47.84
CA GLY A 52 54.53 -16.30 -49.06
C GLY A 52 55.42 -17.23 -49.85
N LYS A 53 54.88 -17.84 -50.89
CA LYS A 53 55.54 -18.79 -51.76
C LYS A 53 55.38 -18.42 -53.24
N ALA A 54 56.41 -18.77 -54.04
CA ALA A 54 56.39 -18.56 -55.48
C ALA A 54 56.26 -19.87 -56.24
N TYR A 55 55.53 -19.84 -57.35
CA TYR A 55 55.25 -21.02 -58.18
C TYR A 55 55.47 -20.66 -59.66
N ALA A 56 55.95 -21.63 -60.40
CA ALA A 56 55.96 -21.60 -61.85
C ALA A 56 55.58 -22.97 -62.43
N GLY A 57 54.66 -23.01 -63.39
CA GLY A 57 54.14 -24.26 -63.91
C GLY A 57 53.49 -25.19 -62.87
N GLY A 58 53.05 -24.63 -61.72
CA GLY A 58 52.47 -25.39 -60.62
C GLY A 58 53.45 -25.87 -59.57
N GLU A 59 54.75 -25.76 -59.80
CA GLU A 59 55.81 -26.18 -58.86
C GLU A 59 56.31 -24.97 -58.06
N GLU A 60 56.58 -25.20 -56.73
CA GLU A 60 57.18 -24.17 -55.85
C GLU A 60 58.62 -23.90 -56.27
N ILE A 61 58.93 -22.64 -56.42
CA ILE A 61 60.28 -22.21 -56.91
C ILE A 61 60.84 -21.10 -56.00
N THR A 62 62.20 -20.98 -55.96
CA THR A 62 62.93 -19.91 -55.31
C THR A 62 63.81 -19.17 -56.29
N THR A 63 63.90 -19.60 -57.54
CA THR A 63 64.66 -18.98 -58.62
C THR A 63 63.89 -19.16 -59.93
N ALA A 64 64.06 -18.21 -60.82
CA ALA A 64 63.53 -18.27 -62.19
C ALA A 64 64.39 -17.53 -63.19
N LYS A 65 64.30 -17.89 -64.47
CA LYS A 65 64.90 -17.15 -65.57
C LYS A 65 64.06 -15.91 -65.92
N LYS A 66 64.69 -14.87 -66.45
CA LYS A 66 64.01 -13.73 -67.03
C LYS A 66 62.88 -14.14 -67.96
N GLY A 67 61.69 -13.53 -67.81
CA GLY A 67 60.53 -13.77 -68.66
C GLY A 67 59.64 -14.98 -68.23
N THR A 68 60.02 -15.68 -67.16
CA THR A 68 59.15 -16.69 -66.58
C THR A 68 57.93 -16.02 -65.91
N GLU A 69 56.76 -16.50 -66.19
CA GLU A 69 55.54 -16.13 -65.43
C GLU A 69 55.60 -16.84 -64.10
N VAL A 70 55.51 -16.04 -63.01
CA VAL A 70 55.60 -16.50 -61.67
C VAL A 70 54.30 -16.14 -60.92
N THR A 71 53.67 -17.11 -60.29
CA THR A 71 52.54 -16.89 -59.37
C THR A 71 53.07 -16.83 -57.95
N ILE A 72 52.71 -15.81 -57.21
CA ILE A 72 52.98 -15.73 -55.76
C ILE A 72 51.70 -15.88 -54.97
N LYS A 73 51.78 -16.59 -53.83
CA LYS A 73 50.70 -16.79 -52.90
C LYS A 73 51.12 -16.39 -51.51
N ALA A 74 50.36 -15.52 -50.86
CA ALA A 74 50.58 -15.15 -49.47
C ALA A 74 50.22 -16.33 -48.55
N ASP A 75 50.96 -16.48 -47.47
CA ASP A 75 50.70 -17.49 -46.45
C ASP A 75 49.39 -17.14 -45.69
N ASP A 76 48.63 -18.15 -45.28
CA ASP A 76 47.51 -17.98 -44.34
C ASP A 76 48.09 -17.84 -42.93
N LEU A 77 47.99 -16.62 -42.36
CA LEU A 77 48.43 -16.32 -41.00
C LEU A 77 47.20 -16.13 -40.10
N GLY A 78 46.93 -17.11 -39.23
CA GLY A 78 45.82 -17.04 -38.30
C GLY A 78 45.74 -15.70 -37.54
N GLY A 79 44.56 -15.11 -37.46
CA GLY A 79 44.34 -13.81 -36.82
C GLY A 79 44.81 -12.58 -37.66
N LYS A 80 45.13 -12.78 -38.94
CA LYS A 80 45.53 -11.71 -39.85
C LYS A 80 44.80 -11.83 -41.17
N VAL A 81 44.56 -10.69 -41.82
CA VAL A 81 44.02 -10.59 -43.18
C VAL A 81 45.09 -10.02 -44.07
N PHE A 82 45.36 -10.68 -45.23
CA PHE A 82 46.26 -10.15 -46.22
C PHE A 82 45.80 -8.74 -46.67
N ASP A 83 46.77 -7.83 -46.71
CA ASP A 83 46.54 -6.45 -47.16
C ASP A 83 47.10 -6.26 -48.59
N ARG A 84 48.42 -6.45 -48.75
CA ARG A 84 49.10 -6.24 -50.01
C ARG A 84 50.45 -6.91 -50.08
N TRP A 85 50.94 -7.04 -51.28
CA TRP A 85 52.38 -7.33 -51.55
C TRP A 85 53.17 -6.02 -51.60
N GLU A 86 54.26 -5.98 -50.87
CA GLU A 86 55.24 -4.91 -50.88
C GLU A 86 56.53 -5.36 -51.58
N ILE A 87 57.01 -4.53 -52.52
CA ILE A 87 58.25 -4.79 -53.18
C ILE A 87 59.38 -4.27 -52.29
N VAL A 88 60.19 -5.18 -51.72
CA VAL A 88 61.32 -4.85 -50.84
C VAL A 88 62.53 -4.52 -51.66
N SER A 89 62.82 -5.26 -52.79
CA SER A 89 63.87 -5.00 -53.71
C SER A 89 63.59 -5.61 -55.08
N GLY A 90 64.25 -5.06 -56.13
CA GLY A 90 64.07 -5.43 -57.51
C GLY A 90 62.99 -4.63 -58.25
N ASN A 91 63.14 -4.54 -59.57
CA ASN A 91 62.16 -3.84 -60.39
C ASN A 91 61.20 -4.83 -61.03
N VAL A 92 60.11 -5.08 -60.34
CA VAL A 92 59.05 -5.99 -60.73
C VAL A 92 57.69 -5.28 -60.70
N THR A 93 56.81 -5.63 -61.61
CA THR A 93 55.41 -5.17 -61.60
C THR A 93 54.51 -6.36 -61.38
N LEU A 94 53.73 -6.36 -60.29
CA LEU A 94 52.72 -7.32 -60.01
C LEU A 94 51.46 -7.03 -60.82
N GLU A 95 50.72 -8.05 -61.22
CA GLU A 95 49.44 -7.88 -61.90
C GLU A 95 48.43 -7.15 -60.96
N ASP A 96 48.36 -7.55 -59.72
CA ASP A 96 47.58 -6.89 -58.67
C ASP A 96 48.24 -7.13 -57.31
N ALA A 97 48.83 -6.07 -56.74
CA ALA A 97 49.50 -6.17 -55.44
C ALA A 97 48.57 -6.36 -54.28
N ASN A 98 47.23 -6.12 -54.41
CA ASN A 98 46.25 -6.23 -53.35
C ASN A 98 45.54 -7.61 -53.30
N LYS A 99 45.95 -8.53 -54.18
CA LYS A 99 45.48 -9.92 -54.14
C LYS A 99 46.50 -10.82 -53.49
N ALA A 100 46.03 -11.70 -52.57
CA ALA A 100 46.90 -12.68 -51.88
C ALA A 100 47.56 -13.66 -52.86
N GLU A 101 46.90 -13.94 -53.97
CA GLU A 101 47.47 -14.69 -55.11
C GLU A 101 47.54 -13.74 -56.33
N THR A 102 48.75 -13.52 -56.86
CA THR A 102 48.96 -12.66 -58.00
C THR A 102 50.14 -13.17 -58.83
N THR A 103 50.33 -12.60 -60.02
CA THR A 103 51.38 -13.01 -60.96
C THR A 103 52.29 -11.82 -61.32
N PHE A 104 53.48 -12.17 -61.79
CA PHE A 104 54.40 -11.24 -62.39
C PHE A 104 55.31 -11.94 -63.43
N THR A 105 55.91 -11.19 -64.31
CA THR A 105 56.97 -11.68 -65.23
C THR A 105 58.34 -11.46 -64.59
N MET A 106 59.15 -12.52 -64.44
CA MET A 106 60.45 -12.47 -63.79
C MET A 106 61.37 -11.47 -64.53
N PRO A 107 61.90 -10.46 -63.83
CA PRO A 107 62.84 -9.52 -64.39
C PRO A 107 64.23 -10.10 -64.61
N ALA A 108 65.21 -9.27 -65.10
CA ALA A 108 66.61 -9.70 -65.28
C ALA A 108 67.46 -9.61 -63.98
N GLU A 109 66.83 -9.39 -62.86
CA GLU A 109 67.45 -9.24 -61.53
C GLU A 109 66.70 -10.04 -60.45
N SER A 110 67.37 -10.28 -59.36
CA SER A 110 66.70 -10.91 -58.18
C SER A 110 65.74 -9.96 -57.53
N ILE A 111 64.65 -10.52 -56.97
CA ILE A 111 63.61 -9.76 -56.35
C ILE A 111 63.35 -10.23 -54.91
N SER A 112 62.85 -9.30 -54.07
CA SER A 112 62.36 -9.58 -52.74
C SER A 112 61.00 -8.94 -52.56
N LEU A 113 59.99 -9.71 -52.16
CA LEU A 113 58.64 -9.26 -51.90
C LEU A 113 58.22 -9.68 -50.48
N LYS A 114 57.33 -8.90 -49.89
CA LYS A 114 56.78 -9.16 -48.56
C LYS A 114 55.24 -9.09 -48.62
N ALA A 115 54.58 -10.11 -48.12
CA ALA A 115 53.17 -10.07 -47.85
C ALA A 115 52.93 -9.29 -46.56
N VAL A 116 52.14 -8.20 -46.67
CA VAL A 116 51.73 -7.35 -45.55
C VAL A 116 50.32 -7.75 -45.12
N TYR A 117 50.08 -7.71 -43.81
CA TYR A 117 48.81 -8.16 -43.21
C TYR A 117 48.32 -7.12 -42.24
N ASN A 118 46.99 -7.00 -42.13
CA ASN A 118 46.29 -6.33 -41.04
C ASN A 118 45.97 -7.32 -39.97
N THR A 119 46.14 -6.97 -38.70
CA THR A 119 45.73 -7.80 -37.58
C THR A 119 44.22 -7.72 -37.38
N ILE A 120 43.57 -8.86 -37.16
CA ILE A 120 42.18 -8.93 -36.74
C ILE A 120 42.18 -8.77 -35.24
N HIS A 121 41.42 -7.79 -34.76
CA HIS A 121 41.19 -7.55 -33.35
C HIS A 121 39.78 -8.04 -32.93
N SER A 122 39.67 -8.57 -31.72
CA SER A 122 38.43 -9.12 -31.16
C SER A 122 37.62 -8.01 -30.51
N ILE A 123 36.30 -8.18 -30.54
CA ILE A 123 35.35 -7.36 -29.77
C ILE A 123 34.71 -8.25 -28.73
N ASN A 124 35.04 -7.99 -27.45
CA ASN A 124 34.52 -8.73 -26.33
C ASN A 124 33.28 -8.02 -25.80
N THR A 125 32.13 -8.69 -25.85
CA THR A 125 30.84 -8.20 -25.36
C THR A 125 30.44 -8.96 -24.10
N ASN A 126 29.59 -8.35 -23.27
CA ASN A 126 28.89 -9.12 -22.24
C ASN A 126 27.71 -9.90 -22.87
N GLU A 127 27.01 -10.71 -22.03
CA GLU A 127 25.88 -11.53 -22.49
C GLU A 127 24.65 -10.75 -22.94
N PHE A 128 24.65 -9.43 -22.78
CA PHE A 128 23.51 -8.54 -23.03
C PHE A 128 23.71 -7.63 -24.24
N CYS A 129 24.72 -7.85 -25.03
CA CYS A 129 24.91 -7.13 -26.27
C CYS A 129 25.69 -7.94 -27.29
N THR A 130 25.57 -7.53 -28.55
CA THR A 130 26.26 -8.11 -29.68
C THR A 130 27.03 -7.05 -30.45
N ALA A 131 28.09 -7.47 -31.15
CA ALA A 131 28.85 -6.62 -32.09
C ALA A 131 28.82 -7.26 -33.45
N ASP A 132 28.60 -6.45 -34.48
CA ASP A 132 28.63 -6.86 -35.86
C ASP A 132 29.55 -5.92 -36.67
N PRO A 133 30.64 -6.46 -37.24
CA PRO A 133 31.19 -7.81 -37.00
C PRO A 133 31.82 -7.99 -35.60
N ALA A 134 31.90 -9.26 -35.12
CA ALA A 134 32.45 -9.59 -33.81
C ALA A 134 33.97 -9.51 -33.71
N SER A 135 34.67 -9.33 -34.84
CA SER A 135 36.10 -9.06 -34.96
C SER A 135 36.35 -8.36 -36.26
N ALA A 136 37.35 -7.47 -36.28
CA ALA A 136 37.65 -6.71 -37.47
C ALA A 136 39.08 -6.19 -37.47
N ILE A 137 39.55 -5.73 -38.63
CA ILE A 137 40.77 -4.96 -38.75
C ILE A 137 40.55 -3.50 -38.37
N LYS A 138 41.60 -2.80 -38.00
CA LYS A 138 41.59 -1.35 -37.75
C LYS A 138 40.86 -0.57 -38.84
N GLY A 139 40.05 0.40 -38.45
CA GLY A 139 39.32 1.27 -39.35
C GLY A 139 37.98 0.72 -39.84
N THR A 140 37.60 -0.52 -39.50
CA THR A 140 36.28 -1.08 -39.81
C THR A 140 35.21 -0.43 -38.93
N GLU A 141 34.06 -0.05 -39.48
CA GLU A 141 32.89 0.35 -38.73
C GLU A 141 32.24 -0.87 -38.06
N ILE A 142 31.98 -0.75 -36.80
CA ILE A 142 31.33 -1.78 -35.97
C ILE A 142 30.04 -1.22 -35.48
N THR A 143 28.96 -2.04 -35.55
CA THR A 143 27.66 -1.74 -34.91
C THR A 143 27.51 -2.63 -33.69
N VAL A 144 27.13 -2.05 -32.55
CA VAL A 144 26.81 -2.75 -31.36
C VAL A 144 25.32 -2.60 -31.04
N THR A 145 24.72 -3.68 -30.55
CA THR A 145 23.29 -3.71 -30.23
C THR A 145 23.11 -4.32 -28.87
N ALA A 146 22.46 -3.60 -27.97
CA ALA A 146 22.07 -4.07 -26.63
C ALA A 146 20.72 -4.78 -26.71
N ASP A 147 20.53 -5.80 -25.91
CA ASP A 147 19.30 -6.59 -25.85
C ASP A 147 18.21 -5.83 -25.06
N GLU A 148 16.95 -5.98 -25.46
CA GLU A 148 15.82 -5.61 -24.62
C GLU A 148 15.71 -6.58 -23.45
N ARG A 149 15.61 -6.07 -22.21
CA ARG A 149 15.53 -6.89 -21.01
C ARG A 149 14.29 -6.55 -20.19
N PRO A 150 13.35 -7.49 -20.02
CA PRO A 150 12.19 -7.27 -19.16
C PRO A 150 12.60 -6.91 -17.72
N GLY A 151 12.01 -5.85 -17.18
CA GLY A 151 12.35 -5.36 -15.83
C GLY A 151 13.61 -4.52 -15.72
N TYR A 152 14.23 -4.19 -16.85
CA TYR A 152 15.41 -3.35 -16.92
C TYR A 152 15.27 -2.28 -18.01
N VAL A 153 15.94 -1.17 -17.83
CA VAL A 153 16.11 -0.15 -18.86
C VAL A 153 17.59 -0.02 -19.19
N PHE A 154 17.91 0.11 -20.47
CA PHE A 154 19.28 0.39 -20.90
C PHE A 154 19.73 1.73 -20.30
N ASP A 155 20.92 1.75 -19.68
CA ASP A 155 21.48 2.93 -19.04
C ASP A 155 22.54 3.57 -19.94
N ARG A 156 23.57 2.79 -20.31
CA ARG A 156 24.72 3.26 -21.12
C ARG A 156 25.57 2.13 -21.64
N TRP A 157 26.41 2.45 -22.59
CA TRP A 157 27.54 1.64 -23.00
C TRP A 157 28.73 1.87 -22.07
N ALA A 158 29.41 0.80 -21.67
CA ALA A 158 30.72 0.85 -21.03
C ALA A 158 31.74 0.29 -22.03
N VAL A 159 32.73 1.10 -22.41
CA VAL A 159 33.73 0.78 -23.45
C VAL A 159 35.14 0.88 -22.90
N SER A 160 36.07 0.10 -23.50
CA SER A 160 37.49 0.20 -23.20
C SER A 160 38.09 1.53 -23.65
N ASP A 161 39.19 1.94 -23.02
CA ASP A 161 39.84 3.21 -23.29
C ASP A 161 40.19 3.39 -24.79
N GLY A 162 40.01 4.59 -25.28
CA GLY A 162 40.36 4.97 -26.65
C GLY A 162 39.31 4.62 -27.71
N VAL A 163 38.14 4.12 -27.29
CA VAL A 163 36.99 3.89 -28.18
C VAL A 163 35.99 5.03 -28.02
N GLU A 164 35.66 5.70 -29.09
CA GLU A 164 34.63 6.73 -29.15
C GLU A 164 33.41 6.17 -29.87
N LEU A 165 32.23 6.20 -29.18
CA LEU A 165 30.97 5.84 -29.77
C LEU A 165 30.35 6.99 -30.52
N TYR A 166 29.61 6.68 -31.57
CA TYR A 166 28.82 7.63 -32.35
C TYR A 166 27.55 6.96 -32.85
N ASP A 167 26.61 7.71 -33.40
CA ASP A 167 25.31 7.24 -33.84
C ASP A 167 24.59 6.41 -32.75
N GLU A 168 24.67 6.90 -31.48
CA GLU A 168 23.98 6.27 -30.37
C GLU A 168 22.46 6.53 -30.48
N ASP A 169 21.70 5.46 -30.74
CA ASP A 169 20.25 5.48 -30.84
C ASP A 169 19.67 4.38 -29.94
N GLY A 170 19.35 4.76 -28.69
CA GLY A 170 18.80 3.84 -27.71
C GLY A 170 19.70 2.62 -27.50
N LEU A 171 19.26 1.47 -27.99
CA LEU A 171 19.97 0.19 -27.83
C LEU A 171 21.09 -0.04 -28.83
N THR A 172 21.37 0.89 -29.73
CA THR A 172 22.42 0.73 -30.75
C THR A 172 23.46 1.83 -30.64
N ALA A 173 24.70 1.52 -31.02
CA ALA A 173 25.75 2.47 -31.19
C ALA A 173 26.79 1.96 -32.23
N LYS A 174 27.65 2.85 -32.71
CA LYS A 174 28.72 2.50 -33.62
C LYS A 174 30.06 2.99 -33.11
N PHE A 175 31.11 2.33 -33.56
CA PHE A 175 32.49 2.81 -33.39
C PHE A 175 33.38 2.36 -34.54
N THR A 176 34.53 2.99 -34.67
CA THR A 176 35.56 2.58 -35.62
C THR A 176 36.59 1.69 -34.90
N MET A 177 36.88 0.50 -35.43
CA MET A 177 37.80 -0.47 -34.83
C MET A 177 39.22 0.14 -34.68
N PRO A 178 39.73 0.21 -33.43
CA PRO A 178 41.10 0.67 -33.19
C PRO A 178 42.14 -0.41 -33.53
N ASP A 179 43.41 -0.16 -33.22
CA ASP A 179 44.52 -1.10 -33.43
C ASP A 179 44.79 -1.98 -32.20
N HIS A 180 43.70 -2.40 -31.54
CA HIS A 180 43.73 -3.29 -30.38
C HIS A 180 42.33 -3.92 -30.15
N ASP A 181 42.29 -4.97 -29.33
CA ASP A 181 41.03 -5.56 -28.94
C ASP A 181 40.15 -4.59 -28.13
N VAL A 182 38.85 -4.65 -28.33
CA VAL A 182 37.87 -3.81 -27.70
C VAL A 182 37.03 -4.64 -26.74
N THR A 183 36.73 -4.07 -25.57
CA THR A 183 35.67 -4.58 -24.68
C THR A 183 34.55 -3.55 -24.63
N ILE A 184 33.32 -3.99 -24.86
CA ILE A 184 32.12 -3.18 -24.79
C ILE A 184 31.01 -3.94 -24.08
N GLU A 185 30.34 -3.27 -23.15
CA GLU A 185 29.30 -3.86 -22.33
C GLU A 185 28.06 -2.96 -22.29
N ALA A 186 26.90 -3.55 -22.45
CA ALA A 186 25.63 -2.88 -22.18
C ALA A 186 25.36 -2.86 -20.67
N LYS A 187 25.12 -1.68 -20.10
CA LYS A 187 24.76 -1.48 -18.70
C LYS A 187 23.29 -1.13 -18.60
N TYR A 188 22.63 -1.66 -17.56
CA TYR A 188 21.20 -1.51 -17.34
C TYR A 188 20.92 -1.07 -15.91
N LYS A 189 19.81 -0.36 -15.74
CA LYS A 189 19.17 -0.09 -14.45
C LYS A 189 17.97 -1.02 -14.28
N GLN A 190 17.81 -1.55 -13.09
CA GLN A 190 16.68 -2.43 -12.77
C GLN A 190 15.47 -1.61 -12.33
N TYR A 191 14.29 -2.04 -12.76
CA TYR A 191 13.04 -1.62 -12.14
C TYR A 191 12.80 -2.42 -10.88
N HIS A 192 12.58 -1.74 -9.77
CA HIS A 192 12.19 -2.34 -8.51
C HIS A 192 10.67 -2.26 -8.33
N SER A 193 10.07 -3.30 -7.76
CA SER A 193 8.63 -3.36 -7.55
C SER A 193 8.19 -2.46 -6.41
N ILE A 194 6.96 -1.94 -6.55
CA ILE A 194 6.26 -1.15 -5.54
C ILE A 194 4.94 -1.84 -5.26
N GLU A 195 4.79 -2.37 -4.06
CA GLU A 195 3.55 -2.98 -3.59
C GLU A 195 2.90 -2.08 -2.55
N VAL A 196 1.70 -1.60 -2.84
CA VAL A 196 0.95 -0.73 -1.93
C VAL A 196 -0.31 -1.44 -1.46
N SER A 197 -0.43 -1.61 -0.15
CA SER A 197 -1.63 -2.14 0.49
C SER A 197 -2.51 -1.01 1.00
N LYS A 198 -3.81 -1.07 0.65
CA LYS A 198 -4.83 -0.09 1.06
C LYS A 198 -4.58 1.34 0.55
N GLY A 199 -3.89 1.42 -0.58
CA GLY A 199 -3.54 2.66 -1.25
C GLY A 199 -3.07 2.40 -2.67
N VAL A 200 -2.62 3.44 -3.34
CA VAL A 200 -2.10 3.40 -4.70
C VAL A 200 -0.77 4.16 -4.77
N ALA A 201 0.15 3.66 -5.61
CA ALA A 201 1.36 4.39 -5.97
C ALA A 201 1.19 5.07 -7.33
N THR A 202 1.69 6.29 -7.46
CA THR A 202 1.66 7.04 -8.72
C THR A 202 3.01 7.69 -9.00
N ASP A 203 3.25 7.99 -10.28
CA ASP A 203 4.33 8.88 -10.70
C ASP A 203 4.02 10.36 -10.36
N ALA A 204 4.92 11.28 -10.74
CA ALA A 204 4.75 12.71 -10.53
C ALA A 204 3.56 13.30 -11.29
N GLU A 205 3.16 12.69 -12.40
CA GLU A 205 2.02 13.06 -13.24
C GLU A 205 0.69 12.49 -12.74
N GLY A 206 0.73 11.59 -11.73
CA GLY A 206 -0.45 10.95 -11.13
C GLY A 206 -0.88 9.66 -11.81
N ASN A 207 -0.07 9.08 -12.70
CA ASN A 207 -0.39 7.80 -13.30
C ASN A 207 -0.04 6.66 -12.34
N PRO A 208 -0.90 5.64 -12.19
CA PRO A 208 -0.61 4.49 -11.35
C PRO A 208 0.61 3.70 -11.84
N ILE A 209 1.50 3.37 -10.92
CA ILE A 209 2.71 2.58 -11.18
C ILE A 209 2.86 1.45 -10.17
N SER A 210 3.54 0.37 -10.59
CA SER A 210 3.87 -0.78 -9.75
C SER A 210 5.37 -1.10 -9.72
N SER A 211 6.16 -0.30 -10.40
CA SER A 211 7.63 -0.39 -10.39
C SER A 211 8.26 0.93 -10.80
N ALA A 212 9.47 1.19 -10.34
CA ALA A 212 10.25 2.36 -10.72
C ALA A 212 11.76 2.09 -10.65
N LEU A 213 12.54 2.99 -11.24
CA LEU A 213 14.00 2.98 -11.12
C LEU A 213 14.42 3.63 -9.80
N GLU A 214 15.59 3.22 -9.29
CA GLU A 214 16.26 3.92 -8.19
C GLU A 214 16.30 5.43 -8.42
N GLY A 215 16.05 6.21 -7.37
CA GLY A 215 16.07 7.68 -7.40
C GLY A 215 14.80 8.33 -7.93
N THR A 216 13.81 7.55 -8.42
CA THR A 216 12.52 8.10 -8.86
C THR A 216 11.68 8.54 -7.67
N GLU A 217 11.06 9.71 -7.72
CA GLU A 217 10.08 10.14 -6.72
C GLU A 217 8.74 9.43 -6.95
N ILE A 218 8.27 8.74 -5.91
CA ILE A 218 7.03 7.96 -5.92
C ILE A 218 6.05 8.61 -4.96
N TRP A 219 4.82 8.80 -5.40
CA TRP A 219 3.72 9.27 -4.57
C TRP A 219 2.85 8.09 -4.15
N VAL A 220 2.44 8.07 -2.89
CA VAL A 220 1.46 7.12 -2.37
C VAL A 220 0.28 7.86 -1.78
N GLU A 221 -0.92 7.35 -2.03
CA GLU A 221 -2.18 7.90 -1.55
C GLU A 221 -3.08 6.78 -1.08
N ILE A 222 -3.87 7.02 -0.01
CA ILE A 222 -4.83 6.02 0.49
C ILE A 222 -5.92 5.78 -0.55
N ASP A 223 -6.37 4.54 -0.65
CA ASP A 223 -7.52 4.18 -1.48
C ASP A 223 -8.82 4.48 -0.72
N ARG A 224 -9.42 5.62 -1.03
CA ARG A 224 -10.67 6.08 -0.40
C ARG A 224 -11.89 5.31 -0.88
N GLU A 225 -11.86 4.70 -2.07
CA GLU A 225 -13.02 3.97 -2.60
C GLU A 225 -13.26 2.65 -1.87
N GLN A 226 -12.20 2.08 -1.29
CA GLN A 226 -12.27 0.83 -0.53
C GLN A 226 -12.45 1.05 0.98
N ARG A 227 -12.58 2.30 1.46
CA ARG A 227 -12.67 2.62 2.89
C ARG A 227 -13.80 3.59 3.16
N ASN A 228 -14.68 3.19 4.08
CA ASN A 228 -15.70 4.09 4.60
C ASN A 228 -15.02 5.08 5.58
N PRO A 229 -15.03 6.40 5.33
CA PRO A 229 -14.42 7.37 6.24
C PRO A 229 -15.13 7.43 7.60
N ASP A 230 -16.38 6.97 7.69
CA ASP A 230 -17.15 6.93 8.95
C ASP A 230 -16.73 5.76 9.85
N GLU A 231 -16.00 4.77 9.31
CA GLU A 231 -15.54 3.58 10.04
C GLU A 231 -14.03 3.57 10.29
N PHE A 232 -13.27 4.32 9.50
CA PHE A 232 -11.80 4.25 9.52
C PHE A 232 -11.17 5.63 9.39
N GLU A 233 -10.22 5.93 10.26
CA GLU A 233 -9.34 7.09 10.15
C GLU A 233 -7.94 6.64 9.80
N PHE A 234 -7.32 7.30 8.81
CA PHE A 234 -5.92 7.04 8.47
C PHE A 234 -4.99 7.37 9.63
N LYS A 235 -4.11 6.43 9.98
CA LYS A 235 -3.15 6.59 11.06
C LYS A 235 -1.77 6.99 10.56
N HIS A 236 -1.17 6.14 9.73
CA HIS A 236 0.14 6.38 9.12
C HIS A 236 0.46 5.32 8.07
N TRP A 237 1.52 5.56 7.31
CA TRP A 237 2.13 4.59 6.41
C TRP A 237 3.22 3.77 7.12
N GLU A 238 3.19 2.47 6.95
CA GLU A 238 4.29 1.55 7.25
C GLU A 238 4.97 1.13 5.95
N SER A 239 6.25 0.80 6.00
CA SER A 239 7.03 0.43 4.81
C SER A 239 8.02 -0.69 5.10
N GLY A 240 8.32 -1.48 4.07
CA GLY A 240 9.48 -2.31 3.94
C GLY A 240 10.25 -1.87 2.68
N PRO A 241 11.54 -1.60 2.79
CA PRO A 241 12.39 -1.69 3.99
C PRO A 241 12.04 -0.68 5.09
N GLU A 242 12.38 -0.99 6.35
CA GLU A 242 12.01 -0.16 7.51
C GLU A 242 12.68 1.22 7.51
N ASP A 243 13.83 1.35 6.88
CA ASP A 243 14.60 2.58 6.73
C ASP A 243 14.17 3.45 5.54
N LEU A 244 13.13 3.04 4.80
CA LEU A 244 12.59 3.86 3.73
C LEU A 244 12.13 5.22 4.27
N GLU A 245 12.72 6.28 3.75
CA GLU A 245 12.37 7.64 4.11
C GLU A 245 11.10 8.09 3.38
N ILE A 246 9.96 8.05 4.06
CA ILE A 246 8.69 8.62 3.60
C ILE A 246 8.59 10.05 4.11
N ALA A 247 8.34 11.01 3.22
CA ALA A 247 8.36 12.45 3.51
C ALA A 247 7.44 12.86 4.68
N ASN A 248 6.24 12.30 4.73
CA ASN A 248 5.32 12.45 5.86
C ASN A 248 4.46 11.20 6.03
N ARG A 249 4.83 10.33 6.96
CA ARG A 249 4.10 9.08 7.23
C ARG A 249 2.66 9.27 7.72
N LYS A 250 2.30 10.47 8.21
CA LYS A 250 0.96 10.78 8.74
C LYS A 250 0.05 11.50 7.73
N ALA A 251 0.53 11.83 6.56
CA ALA A 251 -0.29 12.42 5.50
C ALA A 251 -0.93 11.32 4.65
N GLU A 252 -2.21 11.45 4.32
CA GLU A 252 -2.94 10.52 3.46
C GLU A 252 -2.32 10.40 2.06
N ARG A 253 -1.68 11.47 1.59
CA ARG A 253 -0.86 11.51 0.38
C ARG A 253 0.54 11.99 0.74
N THR A 254 1.54 11.21 0.36
CA THR A 254 2.95 11.50 0.66
C THR A 254 3.84 10.93 -0.44
N SER A 255 5.15 11.19 -0.36
CA SER A 255 6.11 10.66 -1.32
C SER A 255 7.33 10.04 -0.63
N PHE A 256 8.05 9.24 -1.41
CA PHE A 256 9.38 8.74 -1.09
C PHE A 256 10.22 8.64 -2.36
N THR A 257 11.54 8.56 -2.18
CA THR A 257 12.47 8.28 -3.29
C THR A 257 12.68 6.77 -3.38
N MET A 258 12.53 6.20 -4.58
CA MET A 258 12.72 4.77 -4.82
C MET A 258 14.14 4.34 -4.51
N PRO A 259 14.36 3.40 -3.58
CA PRO A 259 15.68 2.84 -3.30
C PRO A 259 16.11 1.82 -4.37
N ASP A 260 17.36 1.33 -4.28
CA ASP A 260 17.85 0.20 -5.08
C ASP A 260 17.36 -1.15 -4.52
N ASP A 261 16.06 -1.22 -4.20
CA ASP A 261 15.38 -2.43 -3.69
C ASP A 261 13.86 -2.35 -3.93
N ASN A 262 13.19 -3.48 -3.80
CA ASN A 262 11.74 -3.55 -3.84
C ASN A 262 11.12 -2.90 -2.60
N VAL A 263 9.99 -2.21 -2.79
CA VAL A 263 9.32 -1.47 -1.74
C VAL A 263 7.93 -2.02 -1.49
N THR A 264 7.57 -2.17 -0.22
CA THR A 264 6.20 -2.39 0.23
C THR A 264 5.76 -1.21 1.08
N VAL A 265 4.54 -0.72 0.87
CA VAL A 265 3.95 0.37 1.68
C VAL A 265 2.54 -0.02 2.07
N GLU A 266 2.21 0.07 3.34
CA GLU A 266 0.87 -0.24 3.83
C GLU A 266 0.27 0.95 4.58
N ALA A 267 -0.95 1.35 4.20
CA ALA A 267 -1.74 2.30 4.97
C ALA A 267 -2.33 1.64 6.21
N LYS A 268 -2.01 2.17 7.39
CA LYS A 268 -2.59 1.75 8.67
C LYS A 268 -3.72 2.67 9.06
N PHE A 269 -4.81 2.08 9.56
CA PHE A 269 -6.01 2.77 9.94
C PHE A 269 -6.37 2.50 11.39
N LEU A 270 -6.99 3.46 12.03
CA LEU A 270 -7.70 3.31 13.28
C LEU A 270 -9.17 3.04 12.96
N HIS A 271 -9.76 2.06 13.63
CA HIS A 271 -11.19 1.84 13.55
C HIS A 271 -11.92 2.90 14.35
N LEU A 272 -12.92 3.51 13.74
CA LEU A 272 -13.91 4.33 14.41
C LEU A 272 -15.03 3.40 14.89
N ARG A 273 -15.48 3.59 16.13
CA ARG A 273 -16.53 2.78 16.77
C ARG A 273 -17.68 3.67 17.16
N GLU A 274 -18.89 3.20 16.88
CA GLU A 274 -20.12 3.87 17.25
C GLU A 274 -20.36 3.78 18.76
N ILE A 275 -20.88 4.86 19.32
CA ILE A 275 -21.36 4.94 20.69
C ILE A 275 -22.82 5.31 20.63
N THR A 276 -23.68 4.36 21.01
CA THR A 276 -25.13 4.59 21.11
C THR A 276 -25.48 4.86 22.55
N VAL A 277 -26.13 5.98 22.82
CA VAL A 277 -26.60 6.33 24.16
C VAL A 277 -28.09 6.54 24.17
N HIS A 278 -28.76 5.86 25.06
CA HIS A 278 -30.16 6.01 25.31
C HIS A 278 -30.39 6.86 26.56
N ASP A 279 -31.22 7.90 26.43
CA ASP A 279 -31.55 8.85 27.51
C ASP A 279 -30.34 9.63 28.05
N GLY A 280 -29.43 10.02 27.12
CA GLY A 280 -28.25 10.79 27.47
C GLY A 280 -27.50 11.28 26.23
N THR A 281 -26.42 11.98 26.49
CA THR A 281 -25.57 12.57 25.46
C THR A 281 -24.12 12.11 25.65
N THR A 282 -23.40 11.92 24.55
CA THR A 282 -21.97 11.57 24.54
C THR A 282 -21.10 12.74 24.08
N TYR A 283 -19.93 12.81 24.68
CA TYR A 283 -18.87 13.76 24.30
C TYR A 283 -17.57 12.98 24.13
N VAL A 284 -16.92 13.12 22.97
CA VAL A 284 -15.61 12.55 22.68
C VAL A 284 -14.59 13.68 22.75
N GLU A 285 -13.64 13.57 23.68
CA GLU A 285 -12.64 14.62 23.93
C GLU A 285 -13.23 16.01 24.17
N GLY A 286 -14.47 16.07 24.73
CA GLY A 286 -15.14 17.33 25.07
C GLY A 286 -16.09 17.86 24.00
N GLU A 287 -16.10 17.27 22.80
CA GLU A 287 -17.05 17.62 21.73
C GLU A 287 -18.16 16.59 21.65
N GLU A 288 -19.41 17.06 21.44
CA GLU A 288 -20.56 16.18 21.27
C GLU A 288 -20.37 15.29 20.03
N GLY A 289 -20.48 13.96 20.21
CA GLY A 289 -20.29 12.99 19.13
C GLY A 289 -20.55 11.56 19.57
N GLY A 290 -21.00 10.73 18.62
CA GLY A 290 -21.32 9.30 18.81
C GLY A 290 -20.32 8.36 18.18
N ILE A 291 -19.11 8.82 17.85
CA ILE A 291 -18.06 8.00 17.19
C ILE A 291 -16.71 8.29 17.84
N ALA A 292 -16.01 7.24 18.23
CA ALA A 292 -14.68 7.37 18.85
C ALA A 292 -13.73 6.25 18.43
N LYS A 293 -12.43 6.51 18.62
CA LYS A 293 -11.35 5.54 18.45
C LYS A 293 -11.05 4.83 19.76
N ALA A 294 -10.61 3.60 19.68
CA ALA A 294 -10.09 2.91 20.88
C ALA A 294 -9.00 3.74 21.58
N GLY A 295 -9.13 3.87 22.91
CA GLY A 295 -8.23 4.64 23.73
C GLY A 295 -8.59 6.13 23.89
N GLN A 296 -9.62 6.64 23.20
CA GLN A 296 -10.14 7.99 23.47
C GLN A 296 -11.00 8.02 24.71
N THR A 297 -10.95 9.11 25.45
CA THR A 297 -11.83 9.35 26.58
C THR A 297 -13.20 9.78 26.09
N VAL A 298 -14.23 9.05 26.48
CA VAL A 298 -15.64 9.36 26.24
C VAL A 298 -16.28 9.79 27.53
N THR A 299 -17.03 10.87 27.48
CA THR A 299 -17.88 11.31 28.60
C THR A 299 -19.33 11.10 28.20
N VAL A 300 -20.13 10.49 29.09
CA VAL A 300 -21.57 10.37 28.95
C VAL A 300 -22.25 11.18 30.03
N LYS A 301 -23.38 11.78 29.69
CA LYS A 301 -24.19 12.54 30.62
C LYS A 301 -25.64 12.17 30.45
N ALA A 302 -26.30 11.83 31.53
CA ALA A 302 -27.73 11.49 31.52
C ALA A 302 -28.60 12.73 31.22
N ASP A 303 -29.71 12.53 30.52
CA ASP A 303 -30.65 13.60 30.24
C ASP A 303 -31.34 14.08 31.52
N GLU A 304 -31.52 15.38 31.66
CA GLU A 304 -32.32 15.95 32.73
C GLU A 304 -33.81 15.81 32.37
N ILE A 305 -34.51 14.91 33.07
CA ILE A 305 -35.95 14.66 32.84
C ILE A 305 -36.74 15.14 34.06
N PRO A 306 -37.67 16.10 33.92
CA PRO A 306 -38.45 16.59 35.06
C PRO A 306 -39.20 15.48 35.77
N GLY A 307 -39.09 15.44 37.11
CA GLY A 307 -39.72 14.41 37.95
C GLY A 307 -39.02 13.06 37.98
N LEU A 308 -37.85 12.94 37.28
CA LEU A 308 -36.98 11.81 37.34
C LEU A 308 -35.66 12.16 38.02
N LYS A 309 -35.05 11.18 38.64
CA LYS A 309 -33.68 11.24 39.16
C LYS A 309 -32.88 10.14 38.49
N PHE A 310 -31.70 10.49 37.99
CA PHE A 310 -30.74 9.50 37.48
C PHE A 310 -30.40 8.49 38.59
N ASP A 311 -30.33 7.23 38.23
CA ASP A 311 -29.96 6.14 39.12
C ASP A 311 -28.60 5.54 38.75
N HIS A 312 -28.50 4.92 37.54
CA HIS A 312 -27.26 4.32 37.10
C HIS A 312 -27.21 4.17 35.54
N TRP A 313 -26.04 3.86 35.02
CA TRP A 313 -25.84 3.44 33.65
C TRP A 313 -25.75 1.94 33.50
N THR A 314 -26.38 1.35 32.49
CA THR A 314 -26.03 0.03 32.00
C THR A 314 -25.22 0.15 30.70
N VAL A 315 -24.26 -0.75 30.52
CA VAL A 315 -23.35 -0.79 29.37
C VAL A 315 -23.41 -2.20 28.77
N ASP A 316 -23.61 -2.28 27.45
CA ASP A 316 -23.64 -3.54 26.69
C ASP A 316 -22.23 -3.97 26.23
N SER A 317 -21.21 -3.81 27.07
CA SER A 317 -19.86 -4.28 26.84
C SER A 317 -19.15 -4.59 28.14
N GLU A 318 -18.70 -5.83 28.28
CA GLU A 318 -17.93 -6.28 29.44
C GLU A 318 -16.53 -5.61 29.51
N ASN A 319 -16.08 -5.01 28.42
CA ASN A 319 -14.75 -4.39 28.32
C ASN A 319 -14.75 -2.90 28.70
N VAL A 320 -15.93 -2.32 28.94
CA VAL A 320 -16.08 -0.92 29.34
C VAL A 320 -16.28 -0.82 30.84
N THR A 321 -15.47 0.00 31.47
CA THR A 321 -15.61 0.37 32.87
C THR A 321 -15.90 1.85 32.99
N LEU A 322 -17.07 2.20 33.52
CA LEU A 322 -17.44 3.58 33.79
C LEU A 322 -16.79 4.10 35.05
N THR A 323 -16.26 5.31 34.98
CA THR A 323 -15.83 6.09 36.13
C THR A 323 -16.82 7.22 36.35
N THR A 324 -17.57 7.19 37.47
CA THR A 324 -18.54 8.22 37.79
C THR A 324 -17.82 9.54 38.09
N VAL A 325 -18.26 10.62 37.48
CA VAL A 325 -17.78 11.99 37.69
C VAL A 325 -18.76 12.73 38.63
N ASP A 326 -20.08 12.61 38.37
CA ASP A 326 -21.13 13.21 39.17
C ASP A 326 -22.37 12.28 39.20
N GLU A 327 -22.66 11.73 40.36
CA GLU A 327 -23.82 10.84 40.55
C GLU A 327 -25.16 11.56 40.36
N ALA A 328 -25.24 12.85 40.65
CA ALA A 328 -26.49 13.62 40.58
C ALA A 328 -26.90 13.91 39.14
N THR A 329 -25.93 14.16 38.27
CA THR A 329 -26.15 14.45 36.84
C THR A 329 -25.98 13.22 35.95
N GLY A 330 -25.55 12.09 36.52
CA GLY A 330 -25.20 10.90 35.75
C GLY A 330 -24.01 11.09 34.81
N GLU A 331 -23.12 12.03 35.13
CA GLU A 331 -21.91 12.22 34.34
C GLU A 331 -20.87 11.15 34.68
N ALA A 332 -20.43 10.41 33.66
CA ALA A 332 -19.42 9.35 33.77
C ALA A 332 -18.47 9.37 32.57
N THR A 333 -17.28 8.81 32.78
CA THR A 333 -16.26 8.69 31.72
C THR A 333 -15.85 7.24 31.55
N PHE A 334 -15.42 6.90 30.32
CA PHE A 334 -14.77 5.62 30.03
C PHE A 334 -13.74 5.81 28.90
N GLU A 335 -12.82 4.83 28.79
CA GLU A 335 -11.91 4.74 27.66
C GLU A 335 -12.55 3.87 26.57
N MET A 336 -12.67 4.43 25.36
CA MET A 336 -13.30 3.73 24.24
C MET A 336 -12.55 2.44 23.90
N VAL A 337 -13.29 1.36 23.76
CA VAL A 337 -12.80 0.04 23.38
C VAL A 337 -12.88 -0.18 21.87
N ASN A 338 -12.27 -1.27 21.36
CA ASN A 338 -12.27 -1.55 19.92
C ASN A 338 -13.54 -2.30 19.45
N GLU A 339 -14.70 -1.93 19.99
CA GLU A 339 -16.03 -2.44 19.61
C GLU A 339 -17.08 -1.33 19.79
N PRO A 340 -18.24 -1.39 19.13
CA PRO A 340 -19.33 -0.49 19.40
C PRO A 340 -19.77 -0.59 20.86
N VAL A 341 -20.20 0.51 21.44
CA VAL A 341 -20.64 0.59 22.84
C VAL A 341 -22.03 1.15 22.89
N GLU A 342 -22.94 0.47 23.60
CA GLU A 342 -24.28 0.92 23.85
C GLU A 342 -24.47 1.15 25.35
N LEU A 343 -25.00 2.33 25.71
CA LEU A 343 -25.26 2.72 27.10
C LEU A 343 -26.70 3.14 27.24
N THR A 344 -27.31 2.79 28.39
CA THR A 344 -28.65 3.22 28.75
C THR A 344 -28.65 3.85 30.14
N ALA A 345 -29.18 5.07 30.25
CA ALA A 345 -29.42 5.72 31.54
C ALA A 345 -30.69 5.19 32.18
N HIS A 346 -30.58 4.78 33.41
CA HIS A 346 -31.71 4.34 34.22
C HIS A 346 -32.11 5.42 35.23
N TYR A 347 -33.41 5.53 35.45
CA TYR A 347 -33.98 6.57 36.29
C TYR A 347 -34.92 6.04 37.30
N LYS A 348 -35.08 6.77 38.41
CA LYS A 348 -36.17 6.62 39.37
C LYS A 348 -37.16 7.75 39.18
N ALA A 349 -38.43 7.42 39.12
CA ALA A 349 -39.49 8.40 39.07
C ALA A 349 -39.88 8.85 40.49
N MET A 350 -40.15 10.11 40.67
CA MET A 350 -40.73 10.65 41.88
C MET A 350 -42.20 10.22 42.00
N VAL A 351 -42.50 9.49 43.05
CA VAL A 351 -43.86 9.09 43.37
C VAL A 351 -44.32 9.90 44.59
N THR A 352 -45.32 10.73 44.42
CA THR A 352 -45.88 11.55 45.48
C THR A 352 -47.29 11.12 45.77
N VAL A 353 -47.55 10.79 47.01
CA VAL A 353 -48.88 10.37 47.46
C VAL A 353 -49.47 11.43 48.44
N PHE A 354 -50.66 11.83 48.13
CA PHE A 354 -51.44 12.77 48.95
C PHE A 354 -52.64 12.06 49.55
N SER A 355 -53.05 12.50 50.70
CA SER A 355 -54.20 11.94 51.40
C SER A 355 -55.51 12.72 51.21
N ASP A 356 -55.49 13.88 50.57
CA ASP A 356 -56.66 14.75 50.45
C ASP A 356 -56.52 15.66 49.17
N PRO A 357 -57.54 15.67 48.30
CA PRO A 357 -57.58 16.55 47.13
C PRO A 357 -57.44 18.04 47.46
N ALA A 358 -57.92 18.52 48.62
CA ALA A 358 -57.84 19.93 49.03
C ALA A 358 -56.40 20.41 49.27
N LYS A 359 -55.43 19.51 49.49
CA LYS A 359 -54.03 19.82 49.73
C LYS A 359 -53.16 19.79 48.45
N PHE A 360 -53.78 19.54 47.33
CA PHE A 360 -53.10 19.42 46.03
C PHE A 360 -52.80 20.80 45.36
N SER A 361 -53.02 21.91 46.08
CA SER A 361 -52.62 23.22 45.53
C SER A 361 -51.09 23.41 45.72
N GLU A 362 -50.42 23.79 44.66
CA GLU A 362 -48.98 24.04 44.60
C GLU A 362 -48.43 25.04 45.65
N ASP A 363 -49.32 25.67 46.45
CA ASP A 363 -49.03 26.83 47.28
C ASP A 363 -49.01 26.52 48.82
N THR A 364 -49.25 25.28 49.26
CA THR A 364 -49.42 25.02 50.71
C THR A 364 -48.22 24.46 51.43
N GLY A 365 -47.10 24.13 50.78
CA GLY A 365 -45.83 23.72 51.45
C GLY A 365 -45.94 22.62 52.51
N GLU A 366 -47.02 21.83 52.56
CA GLU A 366 -47.17 20.75 53.48
C GLU A 366 -46.64 19.42 52.92
N GLU A 367 -45.95 18.67 53.74
CA GLU A 367 -45.18 17.45 53.42
C GLU A 367 -46.08 16.35 52.82
N SER A 368 -45.91 16.15 51.52
CA SER A 368 -46.27 14.92 50.81
C SER A 368 -45.16 13.90 50.96
N VAL A 369 -45.48 12.63 51.05
CA VAL A 369 -44.46 11.59 51.03
C VAL A 369 -43.95 11.43 49.61
N ILE A 370 -42.65 11.58 49.47
CA ILE A 370 -41.93 11.43 48.19
C ILE A 370 -41.10 10.17 48.27
N GLU A 371 -41.41 9.20 47.45
CA GLU A 371 -40.62 8.00 47.26
C GLU A 371 -40.09 7.94 45.84
N TRP A 372 -38.95 7.29 45.66
CA TRP A 372 -38.32 7.13 44.34
C TRP A 372 -38.44 5.68 43.90
N ALA A 373 -39.13 5.44 42.80
CA ALA A 373 -39.35 4.11 42.23
C ALA A 373 -38.67 3.93 40.88
N ASP A 374 -38.13 2.77 40.60
CA ASP A 374 -37.40 2.46 39.39
C ASP A 374 -38.33 2.50 38.17
N VAL A 375 -38.00 3.35 37.19
CA VAL A 375 -38.76 3.50 35.96
C VAL A 375 -38.79 2.17 35.19
N GLY A 376 -39.99 1.76 34.81
CA GLY A 376 -40.20 0.50 34.10
C GLY A 376 -40.48 -0.73 34.98
N GLU A 377 -40.25 -0.64 36.28
CA GLU A 377 -40.58 -1.69 37.24
C GLU A 377 -42.01 -1.56 37.76
N MET A 378 -42.50 -2.60 38.44
CA MET A 378 -43.82 -2.60 39.04
C MET A 378 -43.78 -1.99 40.45
N ALA A 379 -44.56 -0.99 40.71
CA ALA A 379 -44.72 -0.38 42.01
C ALA A 379 -46.07 -0.81 42.64
N ASN A 380 -46.01 -1.10 43.93
CA ASN A 380 -47.18 -1.42 44.75
C ASN A 380 -47.27 -0.40 45.89
N ILE A 381 -48.37 0.36 45.93
CA ILE A 381 -48.58 1.39 46.94
C ILE A 381 -49.85 1.04 47.72
N THR A 382 -49.74 0.89 49.02
CA THR A 382 -50.85 0.63 49.89
C THR A 382 -51.17 1.89 50.73
N ALA A 383 -52.41 2.33 50.71
CA ALA A 383 -52.87 3.42 51.58
C ALA A 383 -53.22 2.82 52.96
N GLU A 384 -52.62 3.36 54.01
CA GLU A 384 -52.91 3.00 55.38
C GLU A 384 -53.38 4.22 56.14
N ILE A 385 -54.29 4.03 57.07
CA ILE A 385 -54.80 5.06 57.96
C ILE A 385 -54.69 4.58 59.40
N ASP A 386 -54.44 5.49 60.33
CA ASP A 386 -54.45 5.15 61.74
C ASP A 386 -55.88 5.08 62.26
N GLU A 387 -56.38 3.88 62.41
CA GLU A 387 -57.75 3.66 62.90
C GLU A 387 -58.03 4.20 64.33
N ALA A 388 -56.97 4.40 65.13
CA ALA A 388 -57.10 5.00 66.45
C ALA A 388 -57.41 6.52 66.36
N ILE A 389 -56.99 7.14 65.30
CA ILE A 389 -57.19 8.57 65.06
C ILE A 389 -58.42 8.82 64.17
N PHE A 390 -58.70 7.93 63.22
CA PHE A 390 -59.84 8.00 62.31
C PHE A 390 -60.70 6.75 62.33
N PRO A 391 -61.40 6.51 63.44
CA PRO A 391 -62.20 5.31 63.56
C PRO A 391 -63.37 5.32 62.58
N GLY A 392 -63.57 4.22 61.88
CA GLY A 392 -64.71 4.00 60.98
C GLY A 392 -64.50 4.63 59.59
N MET A 393 -63.28 5.01 59.24
CA MET A 393 -62.91 5.40 57.86
C MET A 393 -62.43 4.16 57.10
N VAL A 394 -62.93 3.99 55.91
CA VAL A 394 -62.53 2.94 54.97
C VAL A 394 -62.02 3.54 53.70
N PHE A 395 -61.03 2.87 53.08
CA PHE A 395 -60.47 3.35 51.76
C PHE A 395 -61.61 3.38 50.72
N ASP A 396 -61.63 4.44 49.90
CA ASP A 396 -62.60 4.59 48.82
C ASP A 396 -62.03 4.28 47.48
N TYR A 397 -61.10 5.11 47.02
CA TYR A 397 -60.44 4.91 45.76
C TYR A 397 -59.12 5.75 45.65
N TRP A 398 -58.30 5.40 44.65
CA TRP A 398 -57.13 6.20 44.24
C TRP A 398 -57.49 7.17 43.14
N GLU A 399 -57.16 8.45 43.27
CA GLU A 399 -57.16 9.43 42.21
C GLU A 399 -55.76 9.52 41.62
N ILE A 400 -55.66 9.32 40.27
CA ILE A 400 -54.43 9.51 39.52
C ILE A 400 -54.37 10.92 39.02
N VAL A 401 -53.49 11.75 39.56
CA VAL A 401 -53.36 13.15 39.20
C VAL A 401 -52.36 13.32 38.04
N THR A 402 -51.26 12.59 38.09
CA THR A 402 -50.28 12.60 37.00
C THR A 402 -49.48 11.26 36.99
N PRO A 403 -49.19 10.71 35.85
CA PRO A 403 -49.73 11.09 34.54
C PRO A 403 -51.18 10.62 34.39
N ALA A 404 -51.99 11.36 33.70
CA ALA A 404 -53.43 11.04 33.57
C ALA A 404 -53.73 9.74 32.82
N ASP A 405 -52.77 9.22 32.09
CA ASP A 405 -52.82 7.93 31.38
C ASP A 405 -52.10 6.77 32.07
N LEU A 406 -51.78 6.95 33.38
CA LEU A 406 -51.15 5.89 34.16
C LEU A 406 -52.03 4.63 34.10
N LYS A 407 -51.47 3.56 33.60
CA LYS A 407 -52.18 2.28 33.50
C LYS A 407 -52.06 1.53 34.82
N THR A 408 -53.18 1.33 35.45
CA THR A 408 -53.29 0.54 36.67
C THR A 408 -54.57 -0.29 36.62
N GLU A 409 -54.56 -1.40 37.31
CA GLU A 409 -55.72 -2.25 37.52
C GLU A 409 -56.27 -1.98 38.97
N ASN A 410 -57.54 -1.72 39.09
CA ASN A 410 -58.22 -1.64 40.35
C ASN A 410 -57.88 -0.45 41.28
N ILE A 411 -58.28 0.75 40.86
CA ILE A 411 -58.15 1.99 41.67
C ILE A 411 -59.00 1.95 42.96
N GLU A 412 -59.97 1.02 43.09
CA GLU A 412 -60.83 0.85 44.29
C GLU A 412 -60.17 -0.07 45.31
N SER A 413 -59.02 -0.68 45.02
CA SER A 413 -58.22 -1.46 45.98
C SER A 413 -57.38 -0.54 46.84
N GLN A 414 -57.27 -0.82 48.11
CA GLN A 414 -56.41 -0.12 49.06
C GLN A 414 -54.96 -0.18 48.66
N THR A 415 -54.53 -1.22 47.88
CA THR A 415 -53.21 -1.33 47.21
C THR A 415 -53.44 -1.13 45.75
N ILE A 416 -52.71 -0.15 45.17
CA ILE A 416 -52.63 0.13 43.75
C ILE A 416 -51.32 -0.39 43.18
N GLU A 417 -51.41 -1.09 42.06
CA GLU A 417 -50.26 -1.61 41.32
C GLU A 417 -50.17 -0.90 39.96
N PHE A 418 -48.99 -0.46 39.58
CA PHE A 418 -48.76 0.13 38.28
C PHE A 418 -47.28 -0.03 37.84
N LYS A 419 -47.06 -0.06 36.52
CA LYS A 419 -45.71 0.05 35.98
C LYS A 419 -45.28 1.51 36.09
N VAL A 420 -44.13 1.75 36.73
CA VAL A 420 -43.59 3.11 36.93
C VAL A 420 -43.29 3.77 35.56
N PRO A 421 -43.97 4.89 35.24
CA PRO A 421 -43.77 5.56 33.98
C PRO A 421 -42.48 6.38 33.98
N LYS A 422 -42.06 6.82 32.78
CA LYS A 422 -40.94 7.74 32.62
C LYS A 422 -41.38 9.21 32.86
N SER A 423 -42.01 9.44 33.97
CA SER A 423 -42.48 10.74 34.43
C SER A 423 -42.80 10.68 35.94
N GLU A 424 -42.96 11.83 36.59
CA GLU A 424 -43.46 11.85 37.97
C GLU A 424 -44.84 11.19 38.08
N VAL A 425 -45.11 10.60 39.22
CA VAL A 425 -46.41 10.01 39.59
C VAL A 425 -46.97 10.76 40.79
N LYS A 426 -48.22 11.24 40.68
CA LYS A 426 -48.95 11.84 41.79
C LYS A 426 -50.26 11.16 41.96
N LEU A 427 -50.46 10.61 43.16
CA LEU A 427 -51.63 9.84 43.53
C LEU A 427 -52.29 10.50 44.77
N VAL A 428 -53.61 10.40 44.84
CA VAL A 428 -54.41 10.82 46.01
C VAL A 428 -55.23 9.64 46.50
N ALA A 429 -55.07 9.27 47.75
CA ALA A 429 -55.91 8.27 48.42
C ALA A 429 -57.16 8.96 48.98
N HIS A 430 -58.31 8.52 48.53
CA HIS A 430 -59.59 8.95 49.06
C HIS A 430 -60.13 7.99 50.05
N TRP A 431 -60.77 8.50 51.16
CA TRP A 431 -61.31 7.80 52.23
C TRP A 431 -62.77 8.19 52.44
N LYS A 432 -63.65 7.23 52.85
CA LYS A 432 -65.03 7.49 53.15
C LYS A 432 -65.40 6.95 54.53
N SER A 433 -66.43 7.49 55.21
CA SER A 433 -66.93 6.97 56.47
C SER A 433 -67.71 5.66 56.23
N ASP A 434 -67.40 4.65 56.98
CA ASP A 434 -68.18 3.40 56.98
C ASP A 434 -69.52 3.63 57.74
N ALA A 435 -70.49 4.17 57.03
CA ALA A 435 -71.80 4.48 57.56
C ALA A 435 -72.60 3.23 57.94
N LEU A 436 -72.05 2.02 57.70
CA LEU A 436 -72.75 0.73 57.98
C LEU A 436 -72.27 0.01 59.24
N ASN A 437 -71.33 0.62 59.99
CA ASN A 437 -70.86 0.02 61.24
C ASN A 437 -71.12 1.02 62.39
N PRO A 438 -72.42 1.19 62.82
CA PRO A 438 -72.68 1.87 64.04
C PRO A 438 -72.01 1.11 65.17
N SER A 439 -71.24 1.81 66.02
CA SER A 439 -70.68 1.19 67.25
C SER A 439 -71.69 0.21 67.91
N THR A 440 -71.30 -1.03 67.97
CA THR A 440 -72.09 -2.05 68.64
C THR A 440 -71.89 -2.00 70.16
N ASP A 441 -71.85 -0.82 70.73
CA ASP A 441 -72.02 -0.66 72.20
C ASP A 441 -73.46 -0.37 72.46
N PRO A 442 -74.21 -1.39 72.87
CA PRO A 442 -75.66 -1.22 73.14
C PRO A 442 -75.96 -0.41 74.41
N ASP A 443 -74.92 0.01 75.15
CA ASP A 443 -75.09 0.68 76.48
C ASP A 443 -74.49 2.17 76.43
N ALA A 444 -74.22 2.77 75.30
CA ALA A 444 -73.87 4.18 75.24
C ALA A 444 -75.15 5.05 75.47
N PRO A 445 -75.22 5.90 76.51
CA PRO A 445 -76.36 6.72 76.76
C PRO A 445 -76.56 7.72 75.59
N LEU A 446 -77.79 7.71 75.04
CA LEU A 446 -78.23 8.73 74.14
C LEU A 446 -78.19 10.11 74.86
N ASP A 447 -77.42 11.05 74.40
CA ASP A 447 -77.44 12.40 74.83
C ASP A 447 -78.76 13.05 74.34
N PRO A 448 -79.71 13.46 75.24
CA PRO A 448 -80.97 13.93 74.79
C PRO A 448 -81.01 15.43 74.35
N ASP A 449 -79.85 16.07 74.25
CA ASP A 449 -79.80 17.53 73.98
C ASP A 449 -79.03 17.85 72.70
N PHE A 450 -79.25 17.11 71.61
CA PHE A 450 -78.86 17.59 70.31
C PHE A 450 -80.00 18.32 69.65
N ASP A 451 -80.14 19.62 70.01
CA ASP A 451 -81.08 20.56 69.43
C ASP A 451 -80.48 20.99 68.03
N VAL A 452 -81.19 20.56 67.02
CA VAL A 452 -80.83 20.95 65.63
C VAL A 452 -81.56 22.29 65.35
N ASP A 453 -80.88 23.39 65.65
CA ASP A 453 -81.31 24.66 65.15
C ASP A 453 -81.04 24.79 63.67
N PRO A 454 -81.97 25.05 62.82
CA PRO A 454 -81.74 25.32 61.41
C PRO A 454 -81.18 26.73 61.28
N VAL A 455 -79.89 26.84 61.13
CA VAL A 455 -79.25 28.07 60.75
C VAL A 455 -79.06 28.15 59.26
N ASP A 456 -79.91 29.00 58.80
CA ASP A 456 -79.83 29.85 57.64
C ASP A 456 -78.42 30.17 57.05
N ASP A 457 -78.37 29.86 55.76
CA ASP A 457 -77.75 30.61 54.69
C ASP A 457 -76.41 31.37 54.87
N GLY A 458 -75.44 30.93 54.08
CA GLY A 458 -74.57 31.88 53.44
C GLY A 458 -73.10 31.96 53.89
N SER A 459 -72.45 30.90 53.98
CA SER A 459 -71.04 30.84 53.63
C SER A 459 -70.54 29.41 53.68
N GLY A 460 -70.29 28.87 52.55
CA GLY A 460 -69.82 27.48 52.39
C GLY A 460 -68.54 27.24 53.13
N ALA A 461 -68.70 26.48 54.19
CA ALA A 461 -67.62 25.68 54.71
C ALA A 461 -68.21 24.32 54.95
N ALA A 462 -68.36 23.55 53.92
CA ALA A 462 -68.49 22.12 54.10
C ALA A 462 -67.29 21.66 54.92
N GLY A 463 -67.57 21.29 56.20
CA GLY A 463 -66.55 20.68 56.99
C GLY A 463 -66.13 19.37 56.34
N ALA A 464 -65.15 19.43 55.50
CA ALA A 464 -64.52 18.25 54.95
C ALA A 464 -63.91 17.50 56.14
N ILE A 465 -64.41 16.34 56.41
CA ILE A 465 -63.68 15.39 57.27
C ILE A 465 -62.46 14.97 56.47
N VAL A 466 -61.37 15.53 56.84
CA VAL A 466 -60.13 15.24 56.14
C VAL A 466 -59.52 14.01 56.78
N ALA A 467 -59.57 12.91 56.05
CA ALA A 467 -58.78 11.71 56.40
C ALA A 467 -57.44 11.91 55.74
N GLY A 468 -56.41 12.13 56.54
CA GLY A 468 -55.04 12.28 56.00
C GLY A 468 -54.48 10.88 55.73
N ALA A 469 -53.91 10.70 54.58
CA ALA A 469 -53.02 9.59 54.24
C ALA A 469 -51.58 10.10 54.26
N ALA A 470 -50.71 9.42 54.95
CA ALA A 470 -49.29 9.73 54.99
C ALA A 470 -48.49 8.53 54.57
N LEU A 471 -47.57 8.74 53.67
CA LEU A 471 -46.63 7.72 53.16
C LEU A 471 -45.35 7.85 53.95
N GLY A 472 -45.02 6.87 54.82
CA GLY A 472 -43.74 6.80 55.52
C GLY A 472 -43.23 8.01 56.28
N GLY A 473 -43.92 9.15 56.22
CA GLY A 473 -43.66 10.40 56.92
C GLY A 473 -44.86 10.78 57.83
N ALA A 474 -44.64 11.52 58.87
CA ALA A 474 -45.70 12.00 59.74
C ALA A 474 -46.21 13.37 59.22
N ALA A 475 -47.42 13.41 58.67
CA ALA A 475 -48.14 14.69 58.47
C ALA A 475 -48.91 15.04 59.71
N VAL A 476 -48.66 16.17 60.38
CA VAL A 476 -49.38 16.63 61.56
C VAL A 476 -50.54 17.54 61.13
N TRP A 477 -51.75 17.08 61.43
CA TRP A 477 -52.97 17.87 61.24
C TRP A 477 -53.69 18.03 62.53
N GLY A 478 -53.91 19.26 62.94
CA GLY A 478 -54.67 19.53 64.16
C GLY A 478 -54.13 18.89 65.44
N GLY A 479 -52.85 18.57 65.51
CA GLY A 479 -52.16 17.94 66.65
C GLY A 479 -52.15 16.45 66.64
N TYR A 480 -52.60 15.77 65.56
CA TYR A 480 -52.57 14.33 65.39
C TYR A 480 -51.64 13.94 64.29
N GLU A 481 -50.84 12.85 64.51
CA GLU A 481 -49.98 12.24 63.48
C GLU A 481 -50.81 11.24 62.67
N ILE A 482 -50.79 11.40 61.34
CA ILE A 482 -51.34 10.45 60.37
C ILE A 482 -50.18 9.73 59.71
N THR A 483 -50.11 8.39 59.85
CA THR A 483 -49.05 7.62 59.25
C THR A 483 -49.64 6.77 58.11
N THR A 484 -49.15 7.06 56.88
CA THR A 484 -49.42 6.17 55.73
C THR A 484 -48.09 5.49 55.39
N ARG A 485 -48.16 4.19 55.21
CA ARG A 485 -46.98 3.38 54.91
C ARG A 485 -47.03 2.98 53.44
N VAL A 486 -45.97 3.40 52.72
CA VAL A 486 -45.70 2.94 51.36
C VAL A 486 -44.76 1.74 51.45
N ILE A 487 -45.16 0.64 50.91
CA ILE A 487 -44.29 -0.54 50.77
C ILE A 487 -44.02 -0.68 49.27
N LEU A 488 -42.81 -0.35 48.87
CA LEU A 488 -42.26 -0.73 47.56
C LEU A 488 -41.73 -2.15 47.70
N ASN A 489 -42.39 -3.10 47.07
CA ASN A 489 -41.86 -4.48 47.04
C ASN A 489 -40.97 -4.62 45.82
N ASP A 490 -39.68 -4.73 46.03
CA ASP A 490 -38.78 -5.29 45.05
C ASP A 490 -39.17 -6.75 44.80
N LEU A 491 -39.55 -7.07 43.58
CA LEU A 491 -39.74 -8.42 43.09
C LEU A 491 -38.47 -8.99 42.49
#